data_617dc6db1264cdeff70f1ee21a27715d
#
_entry.id   617dc6db1264cdeff70f1ee21a27715d
#
_cell.length_a   1.000
_cell.length_b   1.000
_cell.length_c   1.000
_cell.angle_alpha   90.00
_cell.angle_beta   90.00
_cell.angle_gamma   90.00
#
_symmetry.space_group_name_H-M   'P 1'
#
loop_
_entity.id
_entity.type
_entity.pdbx_description
1 polymer ?
#
loop_
_entity_poly.entity_id
_entity_poly.type
_entity_poly.pdbx_seq_one_letter_code
_entity_poly.pdbx_strand_id
1 'polypeptide(L)'
;QFFNASSVVSLPAGNGVLNGGPSVMTAGESRTDPLTPASDGDESANNGEAAQAAAARQDGGVRDPIDRQRLEAMKAEIERQLGPNGGALHDFAQNLRIEMTSEGLRLQIFDRDGAPMFAPGATEPTPRLSRILEVLGGVLATVPNAVVLAGHTDGQSFSRGAYGNWELSADRANSARRVLERQGVRPARMYRVEGKASVEPLLPEAPADPRNRRIAITVMRADLAAQAARPAPEPRR
;
A
#
# COMPACT_ATOMS: atom_id res chain seq x y z
N GLN A 1 36.37 37.84 6.74
CA GLN A 1 37.64 37.34 6.19
C GLN A 1 37.71 35.83 6.37
N PHE A 2 38.14 35.18 5.26
CA PHE A 2 38.51 33.78 5.00
C PHE A 2 37.33 32.85 4.67
N PHE A 3 37.02 32.64 3.39
CA PHE A 3 37.66 31.93 2.27
C PHE A 3 38.07 30.48 2.65
N ASN A 4 37.49 29.47 2.08
CA ASN A 4 37.80 28.65 0.87
C ASN A 4 37.54 27.19 1.27
N ALA A 5 37.23 26.23 0.46
CA ALA A 5 37.41 25.96 -0.95
C ALA A 5 36.50 24.81 -1.40
N SER A 6 36.14 24.85 -2.66
CA SER A 6 35.54 23.75 -3.44
C SER A 6 36.49 22.55 -3.52
N SER A 7 35.95 21.34 -3.30
CA SER A 7 36.60 20.10 -3.71
C SER A 7 35.73 19.41 -4.77
N VAL A 8 36.13 19.59 -6.00
CA VAL A 8 35.63 18.84 -7.16
C VAL A 8 36.34 17.50 -7.16
N VAL A 9 35.64 16.41 -6.98
CA VAL A 9 36.17 15.05 -7.17
C VAL A 9 35.81 14.63 -8.61
N SER A 10 36.83 14.55 -9.45
CA SER A 10 36.76 14.01 -10.82
C SER A 10 36.66 12.48 -10.76
N LEU A 11 35.69 11.93 -11.48
CA LEU A 11 35.57 10.51 -11.79
C LEU A 11 36.44 10.17 -13.00
N PRO A 12 37.20 9.09 -13.00
CA PRO A 12 37.90 8.64 -14.20
C PRO A 12 37.00 7.87 -15.15
N ALA A 13 37.03 8.22 -16.40
CA ALA A 13 36.44 7.50 -17.53
C ALA A 13 37.18 6.16 -17.74
N GLY A 14 36.47 5.06 -17.66
CA GLY A 14 36.97 3.71 -18.02
C GLY A 14 36.52 3.34 -19.43
N ASN A 15 37.48 3.16 -20.31
CA ASN A 15 37.33 2.74 -21.71
C ASN A 15 36.73 1.34 -21.83
N GLY A 16 35.71 1.21 -22.67
CA GLY A 16 35.22 -0.05 -23.18
C GLY A 16 36.21 -0.69 -24.15
N VAL A 17 36.36 -1.99 -24.06
CA VAL A 17 37.03 -2.77 -25.11
C VAL A 17 36.01 -3.79 -25.64
N LEU A 18 35.61 -3.51 -26.88
CA LEU A 18 34.97 -4.47 -27.77
C LEU A 18 36.03 -5.46 -28.23
N ASN A 19 35.80 -6.75 -28.08
CA ASN A 19 36.53 -7.74 -28.85
C ASN A 19 35.57 -8.85 -29.33
N GLY A 20 35.33 -8.79 -30.63
CA GLY A 20 34.62 -9.82 -31.36
C GLY A 20 35.59 -10.87 -31.88
N GLY A 21 35.04 -12.03 -32.19
CA GLY A 21 35.66 -12.98 -33.09
C GLY A 21 35.53 -14.42 -32.65
N PRO A 22 35.77 -15.38 -33.51
CA PRO A 22 34.99 -15.65 -34.71
C PRO A 22 34.30 -17.05 -34.68
N SER A 23 33.35 -17.16 -35.59
CA SER A 23 32.70 -18.37 -36.06
C SER A 23 33.69 -19.41 -36.57
N VAL A 24 33.52 -20.68 -36.16
CA VAL A 24 34.09 -21.82 -36.89
C VAL A 24 32.97 -22.81 -37.20
N MET A 25 32.56 -22.83 -38.46
CA MET A 25 31.87 -23.95 -39.07
C MET A 25 32.87 -25.10 -39.26
N THR A 26 32.45 -26.30 -38.87
CA THR A 26 33.02 -27.51 -39.49
C THR A 26 31.90 -28.54 -39.67
N ALA A 27 31.69 -28.87 -40.93
CA ALA A 27 30.81 -29.92 -41.40
C ALA A 27 31.53 -31.29 -41.33
N GLY A 28 30.75 -32.39 -41.26
CA GLY A 28 31.25 -33.75 -41.44
C GLY A 28 30.27 -34.73 -40.81
N GLU A 29 29.38 -35.22 -41.58
CA GLU A 29 29.13 -36.51 -42.24
C GLU A 29 28.61 -37.63 -41.40
N SER A 30 27.39 -38.00 -41.73
CA SER A 30 26.69 -39.29 -41.87
C SER A 30 27.27 -40.56 -41.23
N ARG A 31 26.40 -41.29 -40.52
CA ARG A 31 26.11 -42.70 -40.79
C ARG A 31 24.79 -43.17 -40.17
N THR A 32 24.08 -43.86 -41.02
CA THR A 32 22.85 -44.63 -41.01
C THR A 32 22.63 -45.65 -39.89
N ASP A 33 21.42 -45.64 -39.31
CA ASP A 33 20.39 -46.68 -39.09
C ASP A 33 20.73 -48.04 -38.45
N PRO A 34 19.72 -48.85 -37.99
CA PRO A 34 18.36 -48.60 -37.46
C PRO A 34 18.07 -49.44 -36.18
N LEU A 35 16.92 -49.22 -35.57
CA LEU A 35 15.93 -50.21 -35.05
C LEU A 35 15.19 -49.69 -33.80
N THR A 36 13.89 -49.51 -33.98
CA THR A 36 12.84 -49.46 -32.95
C THR A 36 12.68 -50.79 -32.21
N PRO A 37 11.99 -50.87 -31.02
CA PRO A 37 10.61 -50.41 -30.88
C PRO A 37 10.20 -49.81 -29.50
N ALA A 38 9.14 -49.00 -29.57
CA ALA A 38 8.02 -48.79 -28.65
C ALA A 38 8.14 -49.08 -27.15
N SER A 39 7.86 -48.09 -26.34
CA SER A 39 6.90 -48.25 -25.24
C SER A 39 6.21 -46.90 -24.95
N ASP A 40 4.88 -46.94 -25.02
CA ASP A 40 3.95 -45.95 -24.57
C ASP A 40 4.19 -45.62 -23.10
N GLY A 41 4.20 -44.31 -22.77
CA GLY A 41 4.30 -43.80 -21.41
C GLY A 41 3.76 -42.38 -21.37
N ASP A 42 2.52 -42.31 -21.01
CA ASP A 42 1.68 -41.19 -20.67
C ASP A 42 2.44 -40.11 -19.86
N GLU A 43 2.84 -38.98 -20.47
CA GLU A 43 3.41 -37.80 -19.84
C GLU A 43 2.62 -36.55 -20.18
N SER A 44 1.30 -36.61 -20.14
CA SER A 44 0.44 -35.45 -20.44
C SER A 44 -0.31 -34.89 -19.23
N ALA A 45 -0.04 -35.33 -18.00
CA ALA A 45 -0.80 -34.90 -16.82
C ALA A 45 -0.10 -33.95 -15.85
N ASN A 46 1.19 -33.60 -16.06
CA ASN A 46 1.94 -32.85 -15.03
C ASN A 46 2.31 -31.41 -15.39
N ASN A 47 1.93 -30.91 -16.56
CA ASN A 47 2.19 -29.49 -16.94
C ASN A 47 1.10 -28.54 -16.51
N GLY A 48 -0.09 -29.02 -16.16
CA GLY A 48 -1.21 -28.17 -15.70
C GLY A 48 -1.03 -27.66 -14.27
N GLU A 49 -0.58 -28.53 -13.38
CA GLU A 49 -0.39 -28.18 -11.97
C GLU A 49 0.82 -27.26 -11.74
N ALA A 50 1.91 -27.47 -12.50
CA ALA A 50 3.08 -26.60 -12.43
C ALA A 50 2.80 -25.20 -12.99
N ALA A 51 1.97 -25.08 -14.04
CA ALA A 51 1.55 -23.80 -14.60
C ALA A 51 0.57 -23.05 -13.68
N GLN A 52 -0.34 -23.77 -13.02
CA GLN A 52 -1.25 -23.19 -12.01
C GLN A 52 -0.50 -22.80 -10.74
N ALA A 53 0.49 -23.56 -10.30
CA ALA A 53 1.35 -23.21 -9.18
C ALA A 53 2.30 -22.03 -9.50
N ALA A 54 2.71 -21.86 -10.76
CA ALA A 54 3.50 -20.72 -11.20
C ALA A 54 2.64 -19.45 -11.35
N ALA A 55 1.40 -19.54 -11.82
CA ALA A 55 0.44 -18.44 -11.88
C ALA A 55 0.04 -17.98 -10.48
N ALA A 56 -0.10 -18.87 -9.51
CA ALA A 56 -0.35 -18.53 -8.10
C ALA A 56 0.85 -17.86 -7.42
N ARG A 57 2.05 -17.96 -7.98
CA ARG A 57 3.26 -17.28 -7.46
C ARG A 57 3.46 -15.87 -8.02
N GLN A 58 2.75 -15.49 -9.09
CA GLN A 58 2.84 -14.15 -9.70
C GLN A 58 1.80 -13.18 -9.15
N ASP A 59 0.72 -13.67 -8.55
CA ASP A 59 -0.17 -12.87 -7.75
C ASP A 59 0.43 -12.82 -6.33
N GLY A 60 1.05 -11.69 -5.92
CA GLY A 60 1.47 -11.42 -4.53
C GLY A 60 0.29 -11.46 -3.55
N GLY A 61 -0.68 -12.31 -3.86
CA GLY A 61 -1.98 -12.46 -3.27
C GLY A 61 -1.95 -13.22 -1.95
N VAL A 62 -2.81 -12.80 -1.11
CA VAL A 62 -3.23 -13.28 0.19
C VAL A 62 -3.03 -14.80 0.31
N ARG A 63 -2.09 -15.21 1.15
CA ARG A 63 -1.85 -16.64 1.45
C ARG A 63 -2.98 -17.30 2.22
N ASP A 64 -3.83 -16.49 2.86
CA ASP A 64 -5.02 -16.94 3.57
C ASP A 64 -6.30 -16.53 2.81
N PRO A 65 -6.99 -17.47 2.14
CA PRO A 65 -8.22 -17.19 1.41
C PRO A 65 -9.36 -16.69 2.32
N ILE A 66 -9.37 -17.09 3.59
CA ILE A 66 -10.37 -16.63 4.57
C ILE A 66 -10.16 -15.15 4.89
N ASP A 67 -8.91 -14.73 5.04
CA ASP A 67 -8.59 -13.33 5.29
C ASP A 67 -8.95 -12.44 4.09
N ARG A 68 -8.65 -12.89 2.88
CA ARG A 68 -9.07 -12.21 1.64
C ARG A 68 -10.57 -12.04 1.56
N GLN A 69 -11.32 -13.13 1.76
CA GLN A 69 -12.78 -13.09 1.74
C GLN A 69 -13.34 -12.12 2.79
N ARG A 70 -12.74 -12.04 3.97
CA ARG A 70 -13.10 -11.11 5.03
C ARG A 70 -12.89 -9.66 4.61
N LEU A 71 -11.75 -9.34 4.00
CA LEU A 71 -11.47 -7.98 3.50
C LEU A 71 -12.38 -7.59 2.33
N GLU A 72 -12.70 -8.53 1.43
CA GLU A 72 -13.66 -8.32 0.34
C GLU A 72 -15.09 -8.11 0.88
N ALA A 73 -15.52 -8.87 1.87
CA ALA A 73 -16.82 -8.67 2.52
C ALA A 73 -16.90 -7.30 3.23
N MET A 74 -15.82 -6.88 3.89
CA MET A 74 -15.73 -5.54 4.48
C MET A 74 -15.81 -4.44 3.41
N LYS A 75 -15.10 -4.59 2.30
CA LYS A 75 -15.17 -3.67 1.16
C LYS A 75 -16.61 -3.54 0.67
N ALA A 76 -17.28 -4.67 0.40
CA ALA A 76 -18.67 -4.70 -0.05
C ALA A 76 -19.64 -4.03 0.95
N GLU A 77 -19.42 -4.23 2.25
CA GLU A 77 -20.22 -3.57 3.29
C GLU A 77 -20.04 -2.04 3.26
N ILE A 78 -18.80 -1.55 3.15
CA ILE A 78 -18.55 -0.10 3.07
C ILE A 78 -19.13 0.47 1.77
N GLU A 79 -19.01 -0.22 0.64
CA GLU A 79 -19.61 0.18 -0.64
C GLU A 79 -21.15 0.23 -0.55
N ARG A 80 -21.76 -0.69 0.18
CA ARG A 80 -23.20 -0.66 0.48
C ARG A 80 -23.59 0.59 1.27
N GLN A 81 -22.77 0.99 2.25
CA GLN A 81 -22.99 2.22 3.03
C GLN A 81 -22.83 3.49 2.18
N LEU A 82 -22.08 3.43 1.08
CA LEU A 82 -21.93 4.52 0.11
C LEU A 82 -23.07 4.56 -0.92
N GLY A 83 -23.83 3.49 -1.03
CA GLY A 83 -24.89 3.34 -2.02
C GLY A 83 -26.06 4.32 -1.88
N PRO A 84 -26.81 4.58 -2.97
CA PRO A 84 -27.91 5.56 -2.99
C PRO A 84 -29.15 5.12 -2.20
N ASN A 85 -29.26 3.86 -1.84
CA ASN A 85 -30.44 3.29 -1.17
C ASN A 85 -30.39 3.48 0.37
N GLY A 86 -30.07 4.69 0.84
CA GLY A 86 -30.08 5.03 2.26
C GLY A 86 -28.82 4.60 3.02
N GLY A 87 -27.71 4.41 2.33
CA GLY A 87 -26.40 4.14 2.97
C GLY A 87 -25.97 5.31 3.85
N ALA A 88 -25.46 5.01 5.04
CA ALA A 88 -25.05 6.02 6.02
C ALA A 88 -23.89 6.91 5.56
N LEU A 89 -23.16 6.50 4.52
CA LEU A 89 -22.05 7.22 3.88
C LEU A 89 -22.38 7.79 2.51
N HIS A 90 -23.64 7.72 2.06
CA HIS A 90 -24.03 8.18 0.72
C HIS A 90 -23.58 9.62 0.42
N ASP A 91 -23.83 10.55 1.34
CA ASP A 91 -23.47 11.98 1.19
C ASP A 91 -21.94 12.23 1.20
N PHE A 92 -21.17 11.21 1.54
CA PHE A 92 -19.70 11.26 1.64
C PHE A 92 -19.01 10.44 0.55
N ALA A 93 -19.75 9.83 -0.38
CA ALA A 93 -19.21 8.95 -1.42
C ALA A 93 -18.08 9.61 -2.22
N GLN A 94 -18.19 10.92 -2.45
CA GLN A 94 -17.17 11.69 -3.17
C GLN A 94 -15.91 12.02 -2.34
N ASN A 95 -15.92 11.78 -1.03
CA ASN A 95 -14.80 12.03 -0.12
C ASN A 95 -14.07 10.73 0.26
N LEU A 96 -14.56 9.58 -0.20
CA LEU A 96 -14.03 8.28 0.17
C LEU A 96 -13.61 7.48 -1.06
N ARG A 97 -12.40 6.93 -1.02
CA ARG A 97 -11.89 5.97 -2.00
C ARG A 97 -11.56 4.67 -1.28
N ILE A 98 -11.96 3.55 -1.88
CA ILE A 98 -11.77 2.21 -1.33
C ILE A 98 -11.05 1.37 -2.37
N GLU A 99 -9.96 0.74 -2.00
CA GLU A 99 -9.18 -0.10 -2.89
C GLU A 99 -8.54 -1.28 -2.17
N MET A 100 -8.53 -2.43 -2.83
CA MET A 100 -7.71 -3.57 -2.40
C MET A 100 -6.28 -3.34 -2.87
N THR A 101 -5.32 -3.46 -1.96
CA THR A 101 -3.89 -3.31 -2.22
C THR A 101 -3.13 -4.58 -1.82
N SER A 102 -1.85 -4.66 -2.15
CA SER A 102 -0.98 -5.73 -1.67
C SER A 102 -0.89 -5.80 -0.14
N GLU A 103 -1.11 -4.68 0.56
CA GLU A 103 -1.09 -4.60 2.04
C GLU A 103 -2.42 -5.00 2.69
N GLY A 104 -3.54 -4.88 1.97
CA GLY A 104 -4.88 -5.13 2.45
C GLY A 104 -5.91 -4.14 1.90
N LEU A 105 -6.98 -3.90 2.62
CA LEU A 105 -8.02 -2.95 2.26
C LEU A 105 -7.62 -1.53 2.69
N ARG A 106 -7.45 -0.64 1.72
CA ARG A 106 -7.12 0.77 1.93
C ARG A 106 -8.34 1.64 1.72
N LEU A 107 -8.64 2.47 2.72
CA LEU A 107 -9.69 3.47 2.73
C LEU A 107 -9.01 4.84 2.78
N GLN A 108 -9.32 5.73 1.84
CA GLN A 108 -8.78 7.09 1.83
C GLN A 108 -9.93 8.10 1.95
N ILE A 109 -9.88 8.92 2.97
CA ILE A 109 -10.84 10.01 3.24
C ILE A 109 -10.12 11.31 2.95
N PHE A 110 -10.57 12.06 1.95
CA PHE A 110 -9.87 13.26 1.48
C PHE A 110 -10.79 14.49 1.44
N ASP A 111 -10.17 15.66 1.56
CA ASP A 111 -10.83 16.93 1.45
C ASP A 111 -11.34 17.17 0.02
N ARG A 112 -12.40 17.95 -0.07
CA ARG A 112 -12.90 18.55 -1.31
C ARG A 112 -13.26 20.01 -1.05
N ASP A 113 -13.37 20.77 -2.13
CA ASP A 113 -13.81 22.16 -2.06
C ASP A 113 -15.16 22.27 -1.36
N GLY A 114 -15.24 23.11 -0.35
CA GLY A 114 -16.43 23.29 0.49
C GLY A 114 -16.74 22.13 1.46
N ALA A 115 -15.91 21.06 1.50
CA ALA A 115 -16.13 19.91 2.36
C ALA A 115 -14.85 19.44 3.08
N PRO A 116 -14.24 20.31 3.92
CA PRO A 116 -12.99 19.99 4.60
C PRO A 116 -13.19 18.92 5.68
N MET A 117 -12.23 18.02 5.81
CA MET A 117 -12.18 17.00 6.85
C MET A 117 -11.62 17.55 8.17
N PHE A 118 -10.77 18.59 8.08
CA PHE A 118 -10.24 19.36 9.20
C PHE A 118 -10.31 20.86 8.88
N ALA A 119 -10.51 21.69 9.89
CA ALA A 119 -10.33 23.12 9.70
C ALA A 119 -8.85 23.46 9.40
N PRO A 120 -8.53 24.57 8.74
CA PRO A 120 -7.15 24.97 8.46
C PRO A 120 -6.28 24.97 9.71
N GLY A 121 -5.19 24.22 9.71
CA GLY A 121 -4.26 24.09 10.84
C GLY A 121 -4.84 23.39 12.09
N ALA A 122 -6.07 22.88 12.04
CA ALA A 122 -6.67 22.12 13.13
C ALA A 122 -6.35 20.64 13.04
N THR A 123 -6.34 20.00 14.22
CA THR A 123 -6.15 18.56 14.40
C THR A 123 -7.45 17.84 14.76
N GLU A 124 -8.46 18.57 15.21
CA GLU A 124 -9.78 17.99 15.50
C GLU A 124 -10.58 17.75 14.22
N PRO A 125 -11.18 16.56 14.07
CA PRO A 125 -12.04 16.23 12.94
C PRO A 125 -13.27 17.14 12.88
N THR A 126 -13.66 17.57 11.70
CA THR A 126 -14.96 18.20 11.50
C THR A 126 -16.11 17.20 11.81
N PRO A 127 -17.34 17.67 12.05
CA PRO A 127 -18.51 16.78 12.20
C PRO A 127 -18.66 15.83 10.99
N ARG A 128 -18.29 16.30 9.80
CA ARG A 128 -18.29 15.52 8.56
C ARG A 128 -17.33 14.32 8.64
N LEU A 129 -16.07 14.56 8.96
CA LEU A 129 -15.07 13.50 9.14
C LEU A 129 -15.43 12.57 10.30
N SER A 130 -15.90 13.14 11.42
CA SER A 130 -16.34 12.34 12.57
C SER A 130 -17.41 11.33 12.17
N ARG A 131 -18.42 11.77 11.42
CA ARG A 131 -19.49 10.89 10.95
C ARG A 131 -18.98 9.78 10.03
N ILE A 132 -18.07 10.08 9.11
CA ILE A 132 -17.43 9.06 8.27
C ILE A 132 -16.68 8.04 9.13
N LEU A 133 -15.85 8.51 10.05
CA LEU A 133 -15.06 7.65 10.94
C LEU A 133 -15.93 6.82 11.90
N GLU A 134 -17.07 7.34 12.34
CA GLU A 134 -18.03 6.58 13.17
C GLU A 134 -18.57 5.36 12.42
N VAL A 135 -19.07 5.58 11.20
CA VAL A 135 -19.61 4.48 10.39
C VAL A 135 -18.51 3.48 10.01
N LEU A 136 -17.36 3.96 9.55
CA LEU A 136 -16.22 3.10 9.22
C LEU A 136 -15.74 2.34 10.45
N GLY A 137 -15.66 2.99 11.61
CA GLY A 137 -15.25 2.37 12.86
C GLY A 137 -16.13 1.18 13.25
N GLY A 138 -17.45 1.33 13.10
CA GLY A 138 -18.41 0.22 13.32
C GLY A 138 -18.14 -0.97 12.40
N VAL A 139 -17.86 -0.72 11.11
CA VAL A 139 -17.52 -1.80 10.16
C VAL A 139 -16.14 -2.40 10.49
N LEU A 140 -15.14 -1.56 10.76
CA LEU A 140 -13.78 -2.03 11.10
C LEU A 140 -13.77 -2.85 12.42
N ALA A 141 -14.67 -2.58 13.35
CA ALA A 141 -14.75 -3.31 14.62
C ALA A 141 -15.12 -4.80 14.43
N THR A 142 -15.75 -5.16 13.31
CA THR A 142 -16.22 -6.53 13.03
C THR A 142 -15.11 -7.52 12.67
N VAL A 143 -13.91 -7.04 12.31
CA VAL A 143 -12.78 -7.88 11.89
C VAL A 143 -11.61 -7.81 12.86
N PRO A 144 -10.77 -8.85 12.96
CA PRO A 144 -9.62 -8.87 13.87
C PRO A 144 -8.36 -8.21 13.31
N ASN A 145 -8.33 -7.89 12.02
CA ASN A 145 -7.15 -7.43 11.30
C ASN A 145 -6.50 -6.18 11.92
N ALA A 146 -5.18 -6.09 11.82
CA ALA A 146 -4.43 -4.92 12.25
C ALA A 146 -4.74 -3.70 11.36
N VAL A 147 -4.65 -2.51 11.94
CA VAL A 147 -4.99 -1.24 11.28
C VAL A 147 -3.78 -0.30 11.30
N VAL A 148 -3.49 0.29 10.15
CA VAL A 148 -2.53 1.38 9.99
C VAL A 148 -3.31 2.64 9.66
N LEU A 149 -2.97 3.75 10.32
CA LEU A 149 -3.48 5.08 9.98
C LEU A 149 -2.35 5.98 9.53
N ALA A 150 -2.55 6.69 8.42
CA ALA A 150 -1.64 7.70 7.93
C ALA A 150 -2.37 9.02 7.67
N GLY A 151 -1.82 10.11 8.19
CA GLY A 151 -2.27 11.46 7.89
C GLY A 151 -1.39 12.11 6.84
N HIS A 152 -2.00 12.85 5.92
CA HIS A 152 -1.31 13.57 4.86
C HIS A 152 -1.76 15.03 4.83
N THR A 153 -0.86 15.93 4.44
CA THR A 153 -1.16 17.32 4.09
C THR A 153 -1.05 17.52 2.58
N ASP A 154 -1.53 18.66 2.10
CA ASP A 154 -1.17 19.15 0.77
C ASP A 154 0.26 19.72 0.77
N GLY A 155 0.71 20.18 -0.39
CA GLY A 155 2.04 20.80 -0.57
C GLY A 155 2.18 22.21 -0.04
N GLN A 156 1.12 22.79 0.57
CA GLN A 156 1.21 24.10 1.18
C GLN A 156 2.00 24.03 2.49
N SER A 157 2.92 24.96 2.68
CA SER A 157 3.69 25.02 3.91
C SER A 157 2.80 25.48 5.08
N PHE A 158 2.75 24.64 6.11
CA PHE A 158 2.16 25.01 7.39
C PHE A 158 3.26 25.03 8.45
N SER A 159 3.33 26.14 9.21
CA SER A 159 4.31 26.28 10.29
C SER A 159 3.79 27.17 11.41
N ARG A 160 3.97 26.71 12.65
CA ARG A 160 3.81 27.45 13.90
C ARG A 160 5.01 27.19 14.79
N GLY A 161 6.08 27.95 14.62
CA GLY A 161 7.35 27.65 15.28
C GLY A 161 7.91 26.30 14.83
N ALA A 162 8.13 25.37 15.78
CA ALA A 162 8.61 24.00 15.49
C ALA A 162 7.51 23.03 15.01
N TYR A 163 6.25 23.45 14.96
CA TYR A 163 5.11 22.61 14.56
C TYR A 163 4.80 22.82 13.07
N GLY A 164 4.99 21.80 12.26
CA GLY A 164 4.83 21.84 10.81
C GLY A 164 3.88 20.78 10.27
N ASN A 165 3.98 20.51 8.96
CA ASN A 165 3.14 19.52 8.28
C ASN A 165 3.34 18.09 8.83
N TRP A 166 4.52 17.76 9.34
CA TRP A 166 4.81 16.45 9.95
C TRP A 166 3.97 16.24 11.21
N GLU A 167 4.04 17.18 12.14
CA GLU A 167 3.29 17.14 13.39
C GLU A 167 1.79 17.22 13.12
N LEU A 168 1.37 18.13 12.24
CA LEU A 168 -0.04 18.30 11.87
C LEU A 168 -0.65 17.02 11.31
N SER A 169 0.06 16.35 10.40
CA SER A 169 -0.43 15.10 9.79
C SER A 169 -0.47 13.95 10.79
N ALA A 170 0.52 13.84 11.69
CA ALA A 170 0.53 12.84 12.74
C ALA A 170 -0.60 13.05 13.76
N ASP A 171 -0.84 14.28 14.19
CA ASP A 171 -1.90 14.61 15.14
C ASP A 171 -3.29 14.37 14.55
N ARG A 172 -3.49 14.66 13.27
CA ARG A 172 -4.73 14.35 12.54
C ARG A 172 -4.98 12.84 12.48
N ALA A 173 -3.95 12.04 12.19
CA ALA A 173 -4.04 10.59 12.22
C ALA A 173 -4.39 10.07 13.62
N ASN A 174 -3.78 10.63 14.67
CA ASN A 174 -4.11 10.29 16.05
C ASN A 174 -5.53 10.69 16.44
N SER A 175 -6.04 11.81 15.95
CA SER A 175 -7.42 12.20 16.19
C SER A 175 -8.41 11.24 15.52
N ALA A 176 -8.14 10.82 14.29
CA ALA A 176 -8.92 9.78 13.61
C ALA A 176 -8.88 8.45 14.37
N ARG A 177 -7.70 8.01 14.86
CA ARG A 177 -7.56 6.82 15.71
C ARG A 177 -8.50 6.87 16.92
N ARG A 178 -8.51 7.98 17.64
CA ARG A 178 -9.38 8.14 18.83
C ARG A 178 -10.86 8.00 18.49
N VAL A 179 -11.30 8.45 17.31
CA VAL A 179 -12.69 8.24 16.88
C VAL A 179 -12.95 6.76 16.62
N LEU A 180 -12.08 6.08 15.87
CA LEU A 180 -12.23 4.65 15.56
C LEU A 180 -12.26 3.79 16.83
N GLU A 181 -11.41 4.10 17.81
CA GLU A 181 -11.39 3.39 19.11
C GLU A 181 -12.72 3.56 19.87
N ARG A 182 -13.30 4.76 19.87
CA ARG A 182 -14.63 4.97 20.46
C ARG A 182 -15.73 4.16 19.78
N GLN A 183 -15.54 3.81 18.50
CA GLN A 183 -16.47 2.97 17.74
C GLN A 183 -16.17 1.46 17.85
N GLY A 184 -15.30 1.06 18.78
CA GLY A 184 -15.05 -0.35 19.09
C GLY A 184 -13.85 -0.97 18.38
N VAL A 185 -13.06 -0.21 17.62
CA VAL A 185 -11.78 -0.71 17.11
C VAL A 185 -10.81 -0.80 18.27
N ARG A 186 -10.46 -2.00 18.69
CA ARG A 186 -9.63 -2.23 19.88
C ARG A 186 -8.24 -1.62 19.72
N PRO A 187 -7.69 -0.95 20.75
CA PRO A 187 -6.33 -0.34 20.69
C PRO A 187 -5.24 -1.32 20.28
N ALA A 188 -5.33 -2.60 20.70
CA ALA A 188 -4.38 -3.64 20.34
C ALA A 188 -4.32 -3.96 18.83
N ARG A 189 -5.30 -3.50 18.06
CA ARG A 189 -5.31 -3.62 16.59
C ARG A 189 -4.63 -2.46 15.89
N MET A 190 -4.38 -1.35 16.58
CA MET A 190 -3.67 -0.20 16.01
C MET A 190 -2.19 -0.55 15.88
N TYR A 191 -1.81 -1.04 14.71
CA TYR A 191 -0.45 -1.46 14.42
C TYR A 191 0.50 -0.27 14.28
N ARG A 192 0.06 0.79 13.55
CA ARG A 192 0.87 1.98 13.32
C ARG A 192 -0.02 3.20 13.06
N VAL A 193 0.42 4.35 13.61
CA VAL A 193 -0.15 5.67 13.32
C VAL A 193 0.99 6.58 12.91
N GLU A 194 0.90 7.20 11.74
CA GLU A 194 1.98 7.97 11.16
C GLU A 194 1.51 9.28 10.52
N GLY A 195 2.37 10.29 10.57
CA GLY A 195 2.25 11.49 9.76
C GLY A 195 3.14 11.36 8.54
N LYS A 196 2.63 11.71 7.38
CA LYS A 196 3.34 11.65 6.08
C LYS A 196 3.58 13.05 5.51
N ALA A 197 3.17 14.11 6.19
CA ALA A 197 3.23 15.46 5.65
C ALA A 197 2.74 15.50 4.19
N SER A 198 3.47 16.16 3.29
CA SER A 198 3.18 16.24 1.85
C SER A 198 4.06 15.33 0.98
N VAL A 199 4.81 14.37 1.57
CA VAL A 199 5.81 13.55 0.84
C VAL A 199 5.19 12.53 -0.10
N GLU A 200 3.96 12.09 0.16
CA GLU A 200 3.23 11.12 -0.65
C GLU A 200 1.92 11.74 -1.15
N PRO A 201 1.96 12.67 -2.12
CA PRO A 201 0.73 13.30 -2.61
C PRO A 201 -0.15 12.30 -3.37
N LEU A 202 -1.47 12.42 -3.24
CA LEU A 202 -2.42 11.67 -4.06
C LEU A 202 -2.39 12.13 -5.52
N LEU A 203 -2.13 13.43 -5.72
CA LEU A 203 -2.02 14.11 -7.00
C LEU A 203 -0.65 14.80 -7.10
N PRO A 204 0.39 14.10 -7.57
CA PRO A 204 1.73 14.66 -7.67
C PRO A 204 1.82 15.89 -8.59
N GLU A 205 0.99 15.92 -9.64
CA GLU A 205 0.90 17.03 -10.60
C GLU A 205 0.20 18.28 -10.04
N ALA A 206 -0.52 18.13 -8.93
CA ALA A 206 -1.22 19.22 -8.25
C ALA A 206 -0.96 19.17 -6.73
N PRO A 207 0.25 19.50 -6.25
CA PRO A 207 0.62 19.33 -4.84
C PRO A 207 -0.26 20.10 -3.87
N ALA A 208 -0.79 21.27 -4.27
CA ALA A 208 -1.67 22.09 -3.44
C ALA A 208 -3.15 21.68 -3.49
N ASP A 209 -3.52 20.67 -4.26
CA ASP A 209 -4.90 20.21 -4.37
C ASP A 209 -5.43 19.73 -3.00
N PRO A 210 -6.66 20.16 -2.61
CA PRO A 210 -7.27 19.73 -1.35
C PRO A 210 -7.31 18.20 -1.14
N ARG A 211 -7.43 17.42 -2.20
CA ARG A 211 -7.47 15.95 -2.13
C ARG A 211 -6.18 15.33 -1.61
N ASN A 212 -5.06 16.07 -1.61
CA ASN A 212 -3.83 15.63 -0.97
C ASN A 212 -3.95 15.61 0.56
N ARG A 213 -4.79 16.49 1.16
CA ARG A 213 -5.13 16.43 2.59
C ARG A 213 -6.07 15.25 2.82
N ARG A 214 -5.56 14.18 3.39
CA ARG A 214 -6.32 12.96 3.59
C ARG A 214 -5.91 12.18 4.83
N ILE A 215 -6.83 11.35 5.29
CA ILE A 215 -6.55 10.24 6.22
C ILE A 215 -6.66 8.94 5.43
N ALA A 216 -5.61 8.16 5.46
CA ALA A 216 -5.59 6.81 4.92
C ALA A 216 -5.68 5.80 6.06
N ILE A 217 -6.58 4.84 5.94
CA ILE A 217 -6.78 3.73 6.87
C ILE A 217 -6.51 2.45 6.08
N THR A 218 -5.53 1.67 6.49
CA THR A 218 -5.25 0.36 5.87
C THR A 218 -5.58 -0.75 6.86
N VAL A 219 -6.55 -1.58 6.51
CA VAL A 219 -6.84 -2.83 7.21
C VAL A 219 -5.92 -3.89 6.64
N MET A 220 -4.88 -4.23 7.41
CA MET A 220 -3.79 -5.09 6.96
C MET A 220 -4.24 -6.52 6.73
N ARG A 221 -3.63 -7.18 5.78
CA ARG A 221 -3.68 -8.63 5.66
C ARG A 221 -3.08 -9.28 6.91
N ALA A 222 -3.69 -10.37 7.34
CA ALA A 222 -3.28 -11.06 8.56
C ALA A 222 -1.84 -11.61 8.49
N ASP A 223 -1.40 -12.08 7.32
CA ASP A 223 -0.04 -12.61 7.12
C ASP A 223 1.04 -11.51 7.24
N LEU A 224 0.78 -10.31 6.73
CA LEU A 224 1.69 -9.17 6.84
C LEU A 224 1.77 -8.65 8.28
N ALA A 225 0.64 -8.58 8.98
CA ALA A 225 0.63 -8.20 10.39
C ALA A 225 1.41 -9.20 11.25
N ALA A 226 1.28 -10.50 10.99
CA ALA A 226 2.03 -11.54 11.68
C ALA A 226 3.53 -11.50 11.37
N GLN A 227 3.93 -11.19 10.12
CA GLN A 227 5.35 -11.03 9.75
C GLN A 227 5.96 -9.81 10.46
N ALA A 228 5.25 -8.70 10.50
CA ALA A 228 5.72 -7.47 11.11
C ALA A 228 5.83 -7.55 12.65
N ALA A 229 5.06 -8.44 13.28
CA ALA A 229 5.14 -8.71 14.72
C ALA A 229 6.27 -9.67 15.11
N ARG A 230 6.97 -10.30 14.15
CA ARG A 230 8.11 -11.18 14.45
C ARG A 230 9.32 -10.35 14.90
N PRO A 231 9.97 -10.74 16.00
CA PRO A 231 11.25 -10.12 16.37
C PRO A 231 12.28 -10.34 15.26
N ALA A 232 13.13 -9.34 15.04
CA ALA A 232 14.25 -9.48 14.11
C ALA A 232 15.11 -10.72 14.49
N PRO A 233 15.60 -11.51 13.51
CA PRO A 233 16.49 -12.62 13.82
C PRO A 233 17.73 -12.07 14.54
N GLU A 234 18.10 -12.72 15.64
CA GLU A 234 19.31 -12.35 16.35
C GLU A 234 20.53 -12.47 15.42
N PRO A 235 21.44 -11.50 15.44
CA PRO A 235 22.65 -11.58 14.64
C PRO A 235 23.42 -12.84 15.04
N ARG A 236 23.70 -13.69 14.05
CA ARG A 236 24.54 -14.89 14.28
C ARG A 236 25.91 -14.38 14.77
N ARG A 237 26.28 -14.78 15.97
CA ARG A 237 27.63 -14.57 16.52
C ARG A 237 28.66 -15.43 15.81
#